data_2205b8a4df4a04e7ca63b80a6cffd3c2
#
_entry.id   2205b8a4df4a04e7ca63b80a6cffd3c2
#
_cell.length_a   1.000
_cell.length_b   1.000
_cell.length_c   1.000
_cell.angle_alpha   90.00
_cell.angle_beta   90.00
_cell.angle_gamma   90.00
#
_symmetry.space_group_name_H-M   'P 1'
#
loop_
_entity.id
_entity.type
_entity.pdbx_description
1 polymer ?
#
loop_
_entity_poly.entity_id
_entity_poly.type
_entity_poly.pdbx_seq_one_letter_code
_entity_poly.pdbx_strand_id
1 'polypeptide(L)' 'MKNVTIEVHKDELVIRVNLKQDLGPSSTGKTRIIATTAGNAEVPGHEDVRVGLNVFKKA' A
#
# COMPACT_ATOMS: atom_id res chain seq x y z
N MET A 1 -3.60 -3.24 -6.55
CA MET A 1 -3.07 -2.23 -5.59
C MET A 1 -3.59 -0.85 -5.95
N LYS A 2 -3.86 -0.04 -4.96
CA LYS A 2 -4.38 1.31 -5.18
C LYS A 2 -3.53 2.31 -4.41
N ASN A 3 -3.06 3.34 -5.12
CA ASN A 3 -2.28 4.43 -4.57
C ASN A 3 -0.97 3.95 -3.91
N VAL A 4 -0.40 2.87 -4.40
CA VAL A 4 0.85 2.32 -3.89
C VAL A 4 1.77 2.10 -5.08
N THR A 5 2.97 2.66 -5.00
CA THR A 5 4.04 2.41 -5.97
C THR A 5 5.19 1.73 -5.24
N ILE A 6 5.62 0.60 -5.77
CA ILE A 6 6.69 -0.19 -5.17
C ILE A 6 7.91 -0.13 -6.09
N GLU A 7 9.04 0.25 -5.52
CA GLU A 7 10.31 0.32 -6.24
C GLU A 7 11.38 -0.41 -5.44
N VAL A 8 12.38 -0.91 -6.15
CA VAL A 8 13.54 -1.53 -5.50
C VAL A 8 14.78 -0.80 -6.01
N HIS A 9 15.59 -0.33 -5.08
CA HIS A 9 16.85 0.33 -5.37
C HIS A 9 17.96 -0.43 -4.67
N LYS A 10 18.71 -1.23 -5.44
CA LYS A 10 19.70 -2.16 -4.90
C LYS A 10 18.99 -3.16 -3.97
N ASP A 11 19.28 -3.13 -2.69
CA ASP A 11 18.68 -4.04 -1.71
C ASP A 11 17.59 -3.35 -0.89
N GLU A 12 17.13 -2.19 -1.34
CA GLU A 12 16.14 -1.39 -0.59
C GLU A 12 14.80 -1.38 -1.27
N LEU A 13 13.77 -1.67 -0.48
CA LEU A 13 12.38 -1.55 -0.90
C LEU A 13 11.92 -0.13 -0.62
N VAL A 14 11.39 0.54 -1.63
CA VAL A 14 10.84 1.90 -1.49
C VAL A 14 9.37 1.86 -1.86
N ILE A 15 8.54 2.36 -0.99
CA ILE A 15 7.09 2.42 -1.20
C ILE A 15 6.67 3.88 -1.17
N ARG A 16 5.91 4.30 -2.21
CA ARG A 16 5.42 5.67 -2.31
C ARG A 16 3.90 5.66 -2.27
N VAL A 17 3.36 6.57 -1.46
CA VAL A 17 1.93 6.73 -1.27
C VAL A 17 1.61 8.23 -1.29
N ASN A 18 0.58 8.61 -2.03
CA ASN A 18 0.09 9.98 -2.00
C ASN A 18 -0.90 10.12 -0.85
N LEU A 19 -0.51 10.85 0.19
CA LEU A 19 -1.32 10.98 1.40
C LEU A 19 -2.56 11.86 1.21
N LYS A 20 -2.69 12.52 0.07
CA LYS A 20 -3.86 13.34 -0.23
C LYS A 20 -5.00 12.55 -0.86
N GLN A 21 -4.76 11.31 -1.27
CA GLN A 21 -5.81 10.48 -1.83
C GLN A 21 -6.68 9.88 -0.74
N ASP A 22 -7.94 9.67 -1.08
CA ASP A 22 -8.92 9.04 -0.20
C ASP A 22 -9.68 8.03 -1.04
N LEU A 23 -9.48 6.76 -0.75
CA LEU A 23 -10.09 5.66 -1.50
C LEU A 23 -11.48 5.29 -0.98
N GLY A 24 -11.95 5.97 0.06
CA GLY A 24 -13.25 5.71 0.65
C GLY A 24 -13.17 5.04 2.01
N PRO A 25 -14.33 4.74 2.61
CA PRO A 25 -14.37 4.14 3.93
C PRO A 25 -13.90 2.69 3.90
N SER A 26 -13.35 2.23 5.03
CA SER A 26 -13.05 0.82 5.23
C SER A 26 -14.35 0.03 5.36
N SER A 27 -14.23 -1.30 5.37
CA SER A 27 -15.41 -2.17 5.46
C SER A 27 -16.21 -1.94 6.73
N THR A 28 -15.57 -1.51 7.81
CA THR A 28 -16.27 -1.21 9.08
C THR A 28 -16.73 0.24 9.17
N GLY A 29 -16.29 1.11 8.28
CA GLY A 29 -16.63 2.53 8.31
C GLY A 29 -15.89 3.34 9.37
N LYS A 30 -15.04 2.71 10.15
CA LYS A 30 -14.32 3.40 11.24
C LYS A 30 -13.08 4.14 10.78
N THR A 31 -12.59 3.81 9.59
CA THR A 31 -11.42 4.45 9.01
C THR A 31 -11.67 4.76 7.54
N ARG A 32 -10.84 5.61 6.99
CA ARG A 32 -10.82 5.87 5.55
C ARG A 32 -9.51 5.35 5.00
N ILE A 33 -9.59 4.63 3.89
CA ILE A 33 -8.42 4.01 3.27
C ILE A 33 -7.71 5.05 2.40
N ILE A 34 -6.41 5.18 2.57
CA ILE A 34 -5.58 6.07 1.74
C ILE A 34 -4.88 5.28 0.65
N ALA A 35 -4.34 4.12 1.01
CA ALA A 35 -3.62 3.27 0.06
C ALA A 35 -3.69 1.83 0.51
N THR A 36 -3.65 0.91 -0.43
CA THR A 36 -3.66 -0.51 -0.08
C THR A 36 -3.03 -1.35 -1.18
N THR A 37 -2.34 -2.40 -0.78
CA THR A 37 -1.87 -3.42 -1.72
C THR A 37 -2.98 -4.39 -2.08
N ALA A 38 -4.14 -4.32 -1.40
CA ALA A 38 -5.26 -5.22 -1.61
C ALA A 38 -4.84 -6.69 -1.48
N GLY A 39 -4.21 -7.01 -0.37
CA GLY A 39 -3.58 -8.29 -0.11
C GLY A 39 -2.08 -8.17 -0.25
N ASN A 40 -1.41 -9.25 -0.58
CA ASN A 40 0.04 -9.25 -0.71
C ASN A 40 0.46 -8.94 -2.14
N ALA A 41 1.47 -8.11 -2.29
CA ALA A 41 2.08 -7.81 -3.58
C ALA A 41 3.49 -8.38 -3.64
N GLU A 42 3.94 -8.74 -4.84
CA GLU A 42 5.30 -9.21 -5.03
C GLU A 42 6.26 -8.01 -5.10
N VAL A 43 7.45 -8.21 -4.58
CA VAL A 43 8.53 -7.22 -4.69
C VAL A 43 9.26 -7.47 -6.01
N PRO A 44 9.37 -6.47 -6.88
CA PRO A 44 10.05 -6.66 -8.17
C PRO A 44 11.47 -7.19 -8.02
N GLY A 45 11.79 -8.26 -8.73
CA GLY A 45 13.11 -8.89 -8.67
C GLY A 45 13.36 -9.78 -7.45
N HIS A 46 12.39 -9.89 -6.56
CA HIS A 46 12.50 -10.70 -5.33
C HIS A 46 11.20 -11.49 -5.15
N GLU A 47 11.05 -12.53 -5.95
CA GLU A 47 9.77 -13.26 -6.05
C GLU A 47 9.31 -13.92 -4.76
N ASP A 48 10.23 -14.23 -3.87
CA ASP A 48 9.94 -14.85 -2.58
C ASP A 48 9.60 -13.84 -1.49
N VAL A 49 9.70 -12.54 -1.79
CA VAL A 49 9.40 -11.47 -0.84
C VAL A 49 8.05 -10.86 -1.17
N ARG A 50 7.20 -10.73 -0.17
CA ARG A 50 5.86 -10.15 -0.32
C ARG A 50 5.73 -8.92 0.57
N VAL A 51 4.92 -7.96 0.13
CA VAL A 51 4.58 -6.80 0.94
C VAL A 51 3.06 -6.68 1.04
N GLY A 52 2.58 -6.51 2.26
CA GLY A 52 1.17 -6.22 2.52
C GLY A 52 1.09 -4.90 3.26
N LEU A 53 0.37 -3.93 2.69
CA LEU A 53 0.33 -2.58 3.22
C LEU A 53 -1.06 -2.01 3.16
N ASN A 54 -1.45 -1.34 4.25
CA ASN A 54 -2.66 -0.53 4.29
C ASN A 54 -2.32 0.79 4.99
N VAL A 55 -2.59 1.89 4.31
CA VAL A 55 -2.45 3.22 4.88
C VAL A 55 -3.85 3.79 5.05
N PHE A 56 -4.16 4.26 6.25
CA PHE A 56 -5.52 4.70 6.57
C PHE A 56 -5.47 5.81 7.61
N LYS A 57 -6.60 6.50 7.72
CA LYS A 57 -6.77 7.53 8.76
C LYS A 57 -8.12 7.33 9.43
N LYS A 58 -8.30 7.94 10.59
CA LYS A 58 -9.59 7.90 11.28
C LYS A 58 -10.65 8.57 10.44
N ALA A 59 -11.82 7.98 10.45
CA ALA A 59 -12.97 8.55 9.76
C ALA A 59 -13.53 9.73 10.56
#